data_98bf46e3ebdbf31f99c0bdd77daf57bc
#
_entry.id   98bf46e3ebdbf31f99c0bdd77daf57bc
#
_cell.length_a   1.000
_cell.length_b   1.000
_cell.length_c   1.000
_cell.angle_alpha   90.00
_cell.angle_beta   90.00
_cell.angle_gamma   90.00
#
_symmetry.space_group_name_H-M   'P 1'
#
loop_
_entity.id
_entity.type
_entity.pdbx_description
1 polymer ?
#
loop_
_entity_poly.entity_id
_entity_poly.type
_entity_poly.pdbx_seq_one_letter_code
_entity_poly.pdbx_strand_id
1 'polypeptide(L)'
;LMVPTQQPVIGGVLGSSFGWRIDPVNGQSALHTGLDFPASTGTPILAAAGGVVVAQEQHPAYGNMVEIDHGNDLVTRYGHASRVLVKKGDLIKRGQKIAEVGSTGRSTGSHLHFEVLVQGVFQDPQKFLTAGQNLPVMTGQLQRPK
;
A
#
# COMPACT_ATOMS: atom_id res chain seq x y z
N LEU A 1 -13.87 -6.72 -9.86
CA LEU A 1 -12.45 -6.93 -9.74
C LEU A 1 -11.83 -5.91 -8.81
N MET A 2 -11.15 -6.37 -7.80
CA MET A 2 -10.59 -5.54 -6.72
C MET A 2 -9.16 -5.15 -7.03
N VAL A 3 -8.99 -4.17 -7.89
CA VAL A 3 -7.66 -3.70 -8.31
C VAL A 3 -7.21 -2.57 -7.38
N PRO A 4 -5.97 -2.60 -6.85
CA PRO A 4 -5.51 -1.63 -5.85
C PRO A 4 -5.14 -0.29 -6.48
N THR A 5 -6.15 0.47 -6.86
CA THR A 5 -6.00 1.76 -7.54
C THR A 5 -6.19 2.96 -6.62
N GLN A 6 -6.72 2.75 -5.40
CA GLN A 6 -6.91 3.83 -4.43
C GLN A 6 -5.58 4.23 -3.81
N GLN A 7 -5.29 5.52 -3.78
CA GLN A 7 -4.12 6.03 -3.05
C GLN A 7 -4.22 5.66 -1.58
N PRO A 8 -3.21 5.00 -1.02
CA PRO A 8 -3.27 4.57 0.38
C PRO A 8 -3.08 5.71 1.38
N VAL A 9 -2.53 6.84 0.94
CA VAL A 9 -2.41 8.07 1.74
C VAL A 9 -2.93 9.19 0.88
N ILE A 10 -4.00 9.87 1.32
CA ILE A 10 -4.59 10.97 0.56
C ILE A 10 -3.63 12.14 0.52
N GLY A 11 -3.39 12.66 -0.69
CA GLY A 11 -2.47 13.78 -0.88
C GLY A 11 -1.02 13.42 -0.60
N GLY A 12 -0.71 12.14 -0.47
CA GLY A 12 0.65 11.71 -0.19
C GLY A 12 1.58 11.99 -1.35
N VAL A 13 2.82 12.33 -1.00
CA VAL A 13 3.88 12.55 -1.98
C VAL A 13 4.78 11.32 -1.94
N LEU A 14 5.10 10.78 -3.12
CA LEU A 14 5.97 9.62 -3.21
C LEU A 14 7.38 9.98 -2.75
N GLY A 15 7.88 9.27 -1.75
CA GLY A 15 9.23 9.46 -1.25
C GLY A 15 10.24 8.56 -1.93
N SER A 16 9.94 7.26 -2.03
CA SER A 16 10.82 6.28 -2.66
C SER A 16 10.01 5.40 -3.57
N SER A 17 10.54 5.09 -4.76
CA SER A 17 9.88 4.28 -5.75
C SER A 17 10.30 2.82 -5.69
N PHE A 18 9.52 1.97 -6.33
CA PHE A 18 9.78 0.54 -6.46
C PHE A 18 10.98 0.29 -7.39
N GLY A 19 11.74 -0.73 -7.10
CA GLY A 19 12.73 -1.24 -8.04
C GLY A 19 14.12 -1.38 -7.45
N TRP A 20 15.05 -1.79 -8.31
CA TRP A 20 16.43 -2.01 -7.93
C TRP A 20 17.16 -0.69 -7.72
N ARG A 21 17.96 -0.66 -6.67
CA ARG A 21 18.77 0.51 -6.33
C ARG A 21 20.18 0.06 -5.94
N ILE A 22 21.14 0.95 -6.16
CA ILE A 22 22.52 0.74 -5.70
C ILE A 22 22.66 1.44 -4.37
N ASP A 23 23.10 0.69 -3.35
CA ASP A 23 23.41 1.27 -2.05
C ASP A 23 24.63 2.19 -2.20
N PRO A 24 24.51 3.49 -1.89
CA PRO A 24 25.62 4.41 -2.08
C PRO A 24 26.79 4.15 -1.12
N VAL A 25 26.58 3.40 -0.05
CA VAL A 25 27.63 3.11 0.93
C VAL A 25 28.45 1.92 0.52
N ASN A 26 27.81 0.81 0.14
CA ASN A 26 28.52 -0.45 -0.14
C ASN A 26 28.47 -0.87 -1.61
N GLY A 27 27.80 -0.14 -2.47
CA GLY A 27 27.72 -0.46 -3.90
C GLY A 27 26.89 -1.67 -4.26
N GLN A 28 26.20 -2.27 -3.31
CA GLN A 28 25.40 -3.46 -3.56
C GLN A 28 24.01 -3.09 -4.08
N SER A 29 23.45 -3.96 -4.93
CA SER A 29 22.10 -3.79 -5.43
C SER A 29 21.11 -4.28 -4.39
N ALA A 30 19.99 -3.55 -4.24
CA ALA A 30 18.89 -3.96 -3.39
C ALA A 30 17.56 -3.64 -4.06
N LEU A 31 16.60 -4.53 -3.92
CA LEU A 31 15.25 -4.30 -4.44
C LEU A 31 14.42 -3.58 -3.39
N HIS A 32 13.88 -2.40 -3.75
CA HIS A 32 12.85 -1.76 -2.95
C HIS A 32 11.51 -2.36 -3.39
N THR A 33 10.86 -3.08 -2.50
CA THR A 33 9.74 -3.95 -2.85
C THR A 33 8.40 -3.26 -2.96
N GLY A 34 8.34 -1.97 -2.70
CA GLY A 34 7.10 -1.21 -2.74
C GLY A 34 7.34 0.28 -2.91
N LEU A 35 6.36 1.06 -2.51
CA LEU A 35 6.45 2.52 -2.52
C LEU A 35 6.47 3.02 -1.07
N ASP A 36 7.25 4.07 -0.82
CA ASP A 36 7.24 4.73 0.48
C ASP A 36 6.58 6.11 0.34
N PHE A 37 5.60 6.37 1.20
CA PHE A 37 4.90 7.65 1.27
C PHE A 37 5.19 8.30 2.61
N PRO A 38 6.10 9.27 2.68
CA PRO A 38 6.32 10.02 3.92
C PRO A 38 5.04 10.72 4.33
N ALA A 39 4.72 10.64 5.60
CA ALA A 39 3.54 11.28 6.16
C ALA A 39 3.71 11.38 7.66
N SER A 40 2.99 12.30 8.29
CA SER A 40 3.02 12.45 9.75
C SER A 40 2.44 11.23 10.43
N THR A 41 2.98 10.88 11.59
CA THR A 41 2.41 9.83 12.43
C THR A 41 0.94 10.15 12.70
N GLY A 42 0.09 9.16 12.53
CA GLY A 42 -1.36 9.32 12.71
C GLY A 42 -2.13 9.57 11.42
N THR A 43 -1.45 9.87 10.31
CA THR A 43 -2.11 10.04 9.02
C THR A 43 -2.87 8.76 8.65
N PRO A 44 -4.12 8.85 8.19
CA PRO A 44 -4.87 7.66 7.83
C PRO A 44 -4.23 6.86 6.70
N ILE A 45 -4.20 5.55 6.86
CA ILE A 45 -3.84 4.60 5.80
C ILE A 45 -5.13 3.99 5.30
N LEU A 46 -5.35 4.08 3.99
CA LEU A 46 -6.58 3.64 3.35
C LEU A 46 -6.33 2.38 2.53
N ALA A 47 -7.30 1.48 2.51
CA ALA A 47 -7.21 0.27 1.71
C ALA A 47 -7.23 0.63 0.22
N ALA A 48 -6.27 0.11 -0.53
CA ALA A 48 -6.15 0.41 -1.96
C ALA A 48 -7.25 -0.23 -2.81
N ALA A 49 -7.89 -1.25 -2.29
CA ALA A 49 -9.05 -1.92 -2.89
C ALA A 49 -9.79 -2.70 -1.80
N GLY A 50 -10.98 -3.17 -2.12
CA GLY A 50 -11.73 -4.04 -1.20
C GLY A 50 -11.12 -5.43 -1.12
N GLY A 51 -11.39 -6.13 -0.01
CA GLY A 51 -10.87 -7.47 0.20
C GLY A 51 -11.05 -7.94 1.63
N VAL A 52 -10.21 -8.89 2.01
CA VAL A 52 -10.24 -9.51 3.35
C VAL A 52 -8.86 -9.36 3.98
N VAL A 53 -8.81 -8.96 5.24
CA VAL A 53 -7.54 -8.91 5.99
C VAL A 53 -7.08 -10.34 6.22
N VAL A 54 -5.92 -10.71 5.68
CA VAL A 54 -5.36 -12.05 5.85
C VAL A 54 -4.20 -12.09 6.82
N ALA A 55 -3.62 -10.93 7.17
CA ALA A 55 -2.60 -10.84 8.20
C ALA A 55 -2.67 -9.46 8.85
N GLN A 56 -2.45 -9.44 10.15
CA GLN A 56 -2.29 -8.23 10.94
C GLN A 56 -1.33 -8.63 12.05
N GLU A 57 -0.11 -8.10 12.01
CA GLU A 57 0.93 -8.58 12.91
C GLU A 57 1.99 -7.52 13.16
N GLN A 58 2.79 -7.73 14.20
CA GLN A 58 4.01 -6.98 14.42
C GLN A 58 5.15 -7.76 13.78
N HIS A 59 5.74 -7.19 12.76
CA HIS A 59 6.81 -7.83 12.00
C HIS A 59 8.14 -7.12 12.28
N PRO A 60 9.26 -7.85 12.42
CA PRO A 60 10.54 -7.22 12.72
C PRO A 60 10.96 -6.14 11.72
N ALA A 61 10.64 -6.34 10.44
CA ALA A 61 10.99 -5.39 9.38
C ALA A 61 9.85 -4.43 9.07
N TYR A 62 8.64 -4.96 8.85
CA TYR A 62 7.49 -4.12 8.47
C TYR A 62 6.87 -3.37 9.67
N GLY A 63 7.21 -3.73 10.89
CA GLY A 63 6.55 -3.17 12.05
C GLY A 63 5.11 -3.64 12.16
N ASN A 64 4.22 -2.75 12.56
CA ASN A 64 2.79 -3.07 12.53
C ASN A 64 2.34 -3.10 11.08
N MET A 65 1.91 -4.27 10.62
CA MET A 65 1.62 -4.55 9.22
C MET A 65 0.21 -5.09 9.05
N VAL A 66 -0.44 -4.67 7.97
CA VAL A 66 -1.72 -5.21 7.51
C VAL A 66 -1.53 -5.76 6.11
N GLU A 67 -2.10 -6.94 5.86
CA GLU A 67 -2.09 -7.53 4.53
C GLU A 67 -3.54 -7.83 4.13
N ILE A 68 -3.92 -7.38 2.93
CA ILE A 68 -5.27 -7.55 2.41
C ILE A 68 -5.23 -8.38 1.14
N ASP A 69 -6.07 -9.42 1.10
CA ASP A 69 -6.25 -10.26 -0.08
C ASP A 69 -7.45 -9.73 -0.87
N HIS A 70 -7.21 -9.38 -2.12
CA HIS A 70 -8.22 -8.82 -3.00
C HIS A 70 -8.83 -9.85 -3.96
N GLY A 71 -8.41 -11.11 -3.84
CA GLY A 71 -8.80 -12.15 -4.79
C GLY A 71 -7.81 -12.25 -5.96
N ASN A 72 -7.90 -13.34 -6.71
CA ASN A 72 -7.06 -13.58 -7.89
C ASN A 72 -5.56 -13.50 -7.60
N ASP A 73 -5.15 -13.95 -6.41
CA ASP A 73 -3.77 -13.92 -5.94
C ASP A 73 -3.18 -12.51 -5.82
N LEU A 74 -4.02 -11.50 -5.73
CA LEU A 74 -3.61 -10.11 -5.61
C LEU A 74 -3.70 -9.66 -4.16
N VAL A 75 -2.58 -9.22 -3.62
CA VAL A 75 -2.44 -8.86 -2.20
C VAL A 75 -1.79 -7.50 -2.09
N THR A 76 -2.20 -6.70 -1.11
CA THR A 76 -1.50 -5.47 -0.75
C THR A 76 -1.04 -5.53 0.70
N ARG A 77 0.10 -4.89 0.98
CA ARG A 77 0.67 -4.81 2.33
C ARG A 77 0.92 -3.37 2.71
N TYR A 78 0.68 -3.07 3.99
CA TYR A 78 0.79 -1.73 4.55
C TYR A 78 1.64 -1.82 5.80
N GLY A 79 2.85 -1.24 5.76
CA GLY A 79 3.84 -1.39 6.83
C GLY A 79 4.12 -0.13 7.62
N HIS A 80 4.78 -0.30 8.74
CA HIS A 80 5.26 0.74 9.67
C HIS A 80 4.14 1.53 10.35
N ALA A 81 2.93 0.96 10.43
CA ALA A 81 1.80 1.64 11.07
C ALA A 81 2.08 1.90 12.55
N SER A 82 1.61 3.05 13.04
CA SER A 82 1.61 3.34 14.47
C SER A 82 0.45 2.64 15.16
N ARG A 83 -0.66 2.45 14.43
CA ARG A 83 -1.88 1.89 14.95
C ARG A 83 -2.61 1.14 13.85
N VAL A 84 -3.12 -0.05 14.15
CA VAL A 84 -3.91 -0.85 13.22
C VAL A 84 -5.33 -0.91 13.72
N LEU A 85 -6.30 -0.67 12.83
CA LEU A 85 -7.72 -0.55 13.18
C LEU A 85 -8.54 -1.76 12.75
N VAL A 86 -7.93 -2.73 12.11
CA VAL A 86 -8.59 -3.92 11.57
C VAL A 86 -7.88 -5.17 12.06
N LYS A 87 -8.52 -6.30 11.91
CA LYS A 87 -7.95 -7.58 12.32
C LYS A 87 -8.16 -8.63 11.25
N LYS A 88 -7.41 -9.70 11.34
CA LYS A 88 -7.51 -10.83 10.41
C LYS A 88 -8.95 -11.31 10.31
N GLY A 89 -9.43 -11.48 9.10
CA GLY A 89 -10.78 -11.90 8.80
C GLY A 89 -11.76 -10.78 8.49
N ASP A 90 -11.39 -9.53 8.78
CA ASP A 90 -12.28 -8.39 8.51
C ASP A 90 -12.47 -8.20 7.01
N LEU A 91 -13.69 -7.90 6.61
CA LEU A 91 -14.01 -7.49 5.25
C LEU A 91 -13.76 -6.00 5.13
N ILE A 92 -13.02 -5.64 4.09
CA ILE A 92 -12.56 -4.27 3.89
C ILE A 92 -13.14 -3.71 2.60
N LYS A 93 -13.56 -2.45 2.65
CA LYS A 93 -14.01 -1.72 1.47
C LYS A 93 -12.86 -0.87 0.94
N ARG A 94 -12.83 -0.66 -0.38
CA ARG A 94 -11.90 0.27 -1.00
C ARG A 94 -11.98 1.63 -0.33
N GLY A 95 -10.84 2.21 0.02
CA GLY A 95 -10.77 3.51 0.67
C GLY A 95 -11.07 3.51 2.15
N GLN A 96 -11.36 2.35 2.74
CA GLN A 96 -11.59 2.26 4.17
C GLN A 96 -10.30 2.54 4.93
N LYS A 97 -10.39 3.31 6.01
CA LYS A 97 -9.25 3.54 6.92
C LYS A 97 -8.96 2.24 7.67
N ILE A 98 -7.75 1.73 7.50
CA ILE A 98 -7.35 0.45 8.11
C ILE A 98 -6.26 0.61 9.16
N ALA A 99 -5.53 1.72 9.14
CA ALA A 99 -4.41 1.94 10.04
C ALA A 99 -4.03 3.42 10.05
N GLU A 100 -3.01 3.75 10.82
CA GLU A 100 -2.43 5.10 10.87
C GLU A 100 -0.93 5.02 10.68
N VAL A 101 -0.38 5.97 9.93
CA VAL A 101 1.04 6.04 9.63
C VAL A 101 1.88 6.12 10.90
N GLY A 102 3.01 5.48 10.92
CA GLY A 102 3.97 5.53 12.00
C GLY A 102 5.38 5.25 11.51
N SER A 103 6.20 4.75 12.43
CA SER A 103 7.61 4.44 12.13
C SER A 103 8.03 3.16 12.84
N THR A 104 7.11 2.22 13.02
CA THR A 104 7.39 0.96 13.70
C THR A 104 8.18 0.02 12.79
N GLY A 105 8.86 -0.93 13.40
CA GLY A 105 9.71 -1.86 12.66
C GLY A 105 11.00 -1.19 12.20
N ARG A 106 11.52 -1.63 11.05
CA ARG A 106 12.76 -1.09 10.51
C ARG A 106 12.45 0.16 9.70
N SER A 107 12.45 1.31 10.36
CA SER A 107 12.10 2.57 9.72
C SER A 107 12.92 3.69 10.34
N THR A 108 13.37 4.64 9.51
CA THR A 108 14.15 5.80 9.95
C THR A 108 13.29 7.06 10.10
N GLY A 109 12.03 7.02 9.70
CA GLY A 109 11.12 8.15 9.81
C GLY A 109 9.71 7.72 9.51
N SER A 110 8.73 8.56 9.86
CA SER A 110 7.33 8.17 9.69
C SER A 110 6.96 8.17 8.21
N HIS A 111 6.46 7.03 7.75
CA HIS A 111 6.02 6.84 6.37
C HIS A 111 5.18 5.57 6.28
N LEU A 112 4.41 5.47 5.20
CA LEU A 112 3.76 4.22 4.83
C LEU A 112 4.66 3.49 3.83
N HIS A 113 4.90 2.21 4.06
CA HIS A 113 5.48 1.31 3.06
C HIS A 113 4.34 0.49 2.48
N PHE A 114 4.12 0.62 1.18
CA PHE A 114 2.99 0.02 0.48
C PHE A 114 3.48 -0.94 -0.60
N GLU A 115 3.01 -2.19 -0.56
CA GLU A 115 3.40 -3.23 -1.52
C GLU A 115 2.20 -3.81 -2.22
N VAL A 116 2.41 -4.21 -3.46
CA VAL A 116 1.45 -5.01 -4.24
C VAL A 116 2.14 -6.31 -4.66
N LEU A 117 1.49 -7.43 -4.42
CA LEU A 117 2.00 -8.75 -4.80
C LEU A 117 0.96 -9.46 -5.65
N VAL A 118 1.43 -10.13 -6.71
CA VAL A 118 0.60 -11.01 -7.53
C VAL A 118 1.24 -12.39 -7.49
N GLN A 119 0.51 -13.38 -7.02
CA GLN A 119 1.04 -14.75 -6.83
C GLN A 119 2.36 -14.76 -6.05
N GLY A 120 2.44 -13.92 -5.03
CA GLY A 120 3.61 -13.80 -4.17
C GLY A 120 4.78 -13.02 -4.78
N VAL A 121 4.63 -12.46 -5.97
CA VAL A 121 5.68 -11.72 -6.65
C VAL A 121 5.43 -10.23 -6.51
N PHE A 122 6.43 -9.49 -6.04
CA PHE A 122 6.31 -8.04 -5.88
C PHE A 122 6.11 -7.37 -7.22
N GLN A 123 5.15 -6.45 -7.26
CA GLN A 123 4.82 -5.63 -8.43
C GLN A 123 5.10 -4.18 -8.11
N ASP A 124 5.36 -3.38 -9.13
CA ASP A 124 5.46 -1.93 -8.97
C ASP A 124 4.07 -1.37 -8.66
N PRO A 125 3.81 -0.91 -7.42
CA PRO A 125 2.48 -0.40 -7.08
C PRO A 125 2.06 0.81 -7.92
N GLN A 126 3.03 1.56 -8.46
CA GLN A 126 2.74 2.74 -9.26
C GLN A 126 1.88 2.41 -10.47
N LYS A 127 2.06 1.22 -11.04
CA LYS A 127 1.26 0.77 -12.19
C LYS A 127 -0.22 0.74 -11.86
N PHE A 128 -0.56 0.29 -10.65
CA PHE A 128 -1.95 0.18 -10.20
C PHE A 128 -2.51 1.55 -9.84
N LEU A 129 -1.75 2.35 -9.12
CA LEU A 129 -2.20 3.68 -8.70
C LEU A 129 -2.37 4.62 -9.89
N THR A 130 -1.44 4.57 -10.84
CA THR A 130 -1.53 5.37 -12.06
C THR A 130 -2.72 4.95 -12.91
N ALA A 131 -2.99 3.65 -13.01
CA ALA A 131 -4.15 3.15 -13.73
C ALA A 131 -5.44 3.70 -13.12
N GLY A 132 -5.51 3.80 -11.78
CA GLY A 132 -6.65 4.40 -11.10
C GLY A 132 -6.84 5.86 -11.46
N GLN A 133 -5.76 6.60 -11.59
CA GLN A 133 -5.83 8.02 -11.97
C GLN A 133 -6.31 8.21 -13.40
N ASN A 134 -6.12 7.21 -14.24
CA ASN A 134 -6.50 7.28 -15.65
C ASN A 134 -7.89 6.72 -15.93
N LEU A 135 -8.59 6.24 -14.91
CA LEU A 135 -9.93 5.73 -15.11
C LEU A 135 -10.91 6.87 -15.30
N PRO A 136 -11.96 6.68 -16.11
CA PRO A 136 -13.00 7.70 -16.23
C PRO A 136 -13.67 7.94 -14.89
N VAL A 137 -14.10 9.18 -14.67
CA VAL A 137 -14.88 9.49 -13.50
C VAL A 137 -16.25 8.86 -13.67
N MET A 138 -16.67 8.08 -12.68
CA MET A 138 -17.97 7.46 -12.72
C MET A 138 -18.99 8.44 -12.20
N THR A 139 -19.67 9.06 -13.11
CA THR A 139 -20.75 9.98 -12.78
C THR A 139 -22.02 9.43 -13.38
N GLY A 140 -23.06 10.16 -13.29
CA GLY A 140 -24.29 9.73 -13.91
C GLY A 140 -24.18 9.54 -15.40
N GLN A 141 -23.22 10.19 -16.01
CA GLN A 141 -22.97 9.99 -17.38
C GLN A 141 -21.90 9.11 -17.68
N LEU A 142 -21.40 8.47 -16.93
CA LEU A 142 -20.45 7.72 -17.08
C LEU A 142 -20.09 7.35 -18.11
N GLN A 143 -19.62 7.49 -18.26
CA GLN A 143 -19.05 7.32 -19.04
C GLN A 143 -18.67 6.39 -19.54
N ARG A 144 -18.73 6.20 -20.30
CA ARG A 144 -18.38 5.38 -20.96
C ARG A 144 -17.57 5.69 -21.91
N PRO A 145 -16.82 4.96 -22.21
CA PRO A 145 -15.95 5.19 -23.20
C PRO A 145 -16.71 5.48 -24.38
N LYS A 146 -16.26 6.24 -25.12
CA LYS A 146 -16.93 6.50 -26.26
C LYS A 146 -16.49 5.68 -27.37
#